data_c7235823e5cb0e6b4be62191f963a478
#
_entry.id   c7235823e5cb0e6b4be62191f963a478
#
_cell.length_a   1.000
_cell.length_b   1.000
_cell.length_c   1.000
_cell.angle_alpha   90.00
_cell.angle_beta   90.00
_cell.angle_gamma   90.00
#
_symmetry.space_group_name_H-M   'P 1'
#
loop_
_entity.id
_entity.type
_entity.pdbx_description
1 polymer ?
#
loop_
_entity_poly.entity_id
_entity_poly.type
_entity_poly.pdbx_seq_one_letter_code
_entity_poly.pdbx_strand_id
1 'polypeptide(L)'
;MLQNTFVFVDEDPARQFLVESYFHDEYYGMSSPNNRVRFVNTLKNDRLRSSREEILNGEVQLANAIRDDLAWITRMHGARTLVGVPRSKRETSYPWAPMGLKRALRRAVSANPMLSDGLDFIVRHTDTLCTHRSYWGYGGAGEGPRPGLLADTCRLSPRIAGRDILLVDDIYTPNCGIDEDAIGAVLEAGARSVVFYAIGYTVSRGRNFRRVA
;
A
#
# COMPACT_ATOMS: atom_id res chain seq x y z
N MET A 1 4.15 10.24 15.03
CA MET A 1 4.32 11.44 14.18
C MET A 1 5.14 11.02 12.99
N LEU A 2 4.62 11.20 11.79
CA LEU A 2 5.33 10.92 10.53
C LEU A 2 6.67 11.65 10.52
N GLN A 3 7.76 10.90 10.46
CA GLN A 3 9.10 11.49 10.50
C GLN A 3 9.78 11.50 9.14
N ASN A 4 9.26 10.72 8.19
CA ASN A 4 9.92 10.51 6.91
C ASN A 4 8.92 10.75 5.77
N THR A 5 9.33 11.62 4.86
CA THR A 5 8.63 11.90 3.61
C THR A 5 9.50 11.52 2.43
N PHE A 6 8.89 11.07 1.37
CA PHE A 6 9.55 10.85 0.09
C PHE A 6 8.59 11.26 -1.04
N VAL A 7 9.14 11.51 -2.19
CA VAL A 7 8.39 11.93 -3.36
C VAL A 7 8.64 10.91 -4.45
N PHE A 8 7.58 10.39 -5.04
CA PHE A 8 7.68 9.57 -6.24
C PHE A 8 7.80 10.47 -7.46
N VAL A 9 8.75 10.15 -8.30
CA VAL A 9 8.88 10.72 -9.64
C VAL A 9 8.83 9.54 -10.59
N ASP A 10 7.88 9.50 -11.48
CA ASP A 10 7.85 8.51 -12.54
C ASP A 10 9.06 8.77 -13.47
N GLU A 11 9.79 7.70 -13.81
CA GLU A 11 10.96 7.78 -14.68
C GLU A 11 10.59 8.10 -16.14
N ASP A 12 9.33 7.91 -16.53
CA ASP A 12 8.81 8.29 -17.84
C ASP A 12 8.55 9.81 -17.88
N PRO A 13 9.30 10.60 -18.69
CA PRO A 13 9.10 12.05 -18.80
C PRO A 13 7.69 12.45 -19.24
N ALA A 14 6.97 11.57 -19.95
CA ALA A 14 5.58 11.80 -20.37
C ALA A 14 4.56 11.56 -19.25
N ARG A 15 4.98 10.93 -18.15
CA ARG A 15 4.17 10.54 -17.00
C ARG A 15 4.74 11.03 -15.67
N GLN A 16 5.51 12.10 -15.68
CA GLN A 16 6.09 12.64 -14.44
C GLN A 16 4.99 13.17 -13.52
N PHE A 17 4.66 12.40 -12.49
CA PHE A 17 3.82 12.84 -11.38
C PHE A 17 4.69 13.07 -10.15
N LEU A 18 4.59 14.27 -9.59
CA LEU A 18 5.15 14.57 -8.28
C LEU A 18 4.07 14.26 -7.25
N VAL A 19 4.26 13.19 -6.48
CA VAL A 19 3.31 12.75 -5.47
C VAL A 19 3.94 12.82 -4.09
N GLU A 20 3.31 13.57 -3.19
CA GLU A 20 3.71 13.58 -1.79
C GLU A 20 3.44 12.22 -1.16
N SER A 21 4.46 11.69 -0.52
CA SER A 21 4.47 10.32 -0.03
C SER A 21 5.02 10.23 1.37
N TYR A 22 4.43 9.36 2.17
CA TYR A 22 4.74 9.20 3.59
C TYR A 22 4.85 7.72 3.94
N PHE A 23 5.56 7.40 5.02
CA PHE A 23 5.56 6.05 5.57
C PHE A 23 5.61 6.08 7.10
N HIS A 24 5.07 5.02 7.72
CA HIS A 24 5.01 4.91 9.16
C HIS A 24 6.38 4.61 9.76
N ASP A 25 7.05 3.54 9.29
CA ASP A 25 8.37 3.13 9.81
C ASP A 25 9.14 2.32 8.75
N GLU A 26 10.41 2.11 9.02
CA GLU A 26 11.30 1.33 8.16
C GLU A 26 11.00 -0.18 8.25
N TYR A 27 11.06 -0.85 7.10
CA TYR A 27 10.88 -2.29 6.98
C TYR A 27 12.20 -2.96 6.61
N TYR A 28 12.73 -3.76 7.52
CA TYR A 28 14.01 -4.46 7.37
C TYR A 28 13.87 -5.92 6.91
N GLY A 29 12.70 -6.31 6.42
CA GLY A 29 12.37 -7.68 6.04
C GLY A 29 11.74 -8.51 7.16
N MET A 30 11.14 -9.63 6.77
CA MET A 30 10.28 -10.44 7.64
C MET A 30 10.96 -10.93 8.92
N SER A 31 12.23 -11.32 8.85
CA SER A 31 12.97 -11.96 9.94
C SER A 31 13.85 -11.00 10.74
N SER A 32 13.86 -9.71 10.41
CA SER A 32 14.71 -8.75 11.10
C SER A 32 14.20 -8.43 12.50
N PRO A 33 15.06 -8.45 13.53
CA PRO A 33 14.67 -8.01 14.87
C PRO A 33 14.34 -6.51 14.92
N ASN A 34 14.88 -5.70 13.99
CA ASN A 34 14.68 -4.25 13.93
C ASN A 34 13.37 -3.87 13.26
N ASN A 35 12.60 -4.82 12.72
CA ASN A 35 11.35 -4.55 12.03
C ASN A 35 10.26 -4.13 13.02
N ARG A 36 9.92 -2.86 13.06
CA ARG A 36 8.87 -2.28 13.92
C ARG A 36 7.46 -2.47 13.38
N VAL A 37 7.33 -2.77 12.09
CA VAL A 37 6.05 -3.05 11.42
C VAL A 37 5.80 -4.55 11.21
N ARG A 38 6.21 -5.39 12.15
CA ARG A 38 6.04 -6.86 12.07
C ARG A 38 4.59 -7.29 11.90
N PHE A 39 3.65 -6.54 12.46
CA PHE A 39 2.22 -6.81 12.33
C PHE A 39 1.76 -6.84 10.86
N VAL A 40 2.44 -6.14 9.96
CA VAL A 40 2.17 -6.21 8.51
C VAL A 40 2.35 -7.63 7.99
N ASN A 41 3.43 -8.32 8.39
CA ASN A 41 3.68 -9.71 7.98
C ASN A 41 2.61 -10.67 8.52
N THR A 42 2.15 -10.43 9.76
CA THR A 42 1.04 -11.17 10.37
C THR A 42 -0.25 -10.96 9.58
N LEU A 43 -0.54 -9.73 9.19
CA LEU A 43 -1.73 -9.37 8.42
C LEU A 43 -1.69 -9.85 6.96
N LYS A 44 -0.51 -9.85 6.33
CA LYS A 44 -0.31 -10.47 5.02
C LYS A 44 -0.58 -11.95 5.06
N ASN A 45 -0.12 -12.61 6.10
CA ASN A 45 -0.25 -14.04 6.36
C ASN A 45 -0.02 -14.93 5.10
N ASP A 46 0.96 -14.55 4.28
CA ASP A 46 1.25 -15.20 2.99
C ASP A 46 1.58 -16.69 3.11
N ARG A 47 2.00 -17.12 4.29
CA ARG A 47 2.30 -18.52 4.60
C ARG A 47 1.20 -19.23 5.38
N LEU A 48 0.08 -18.55 5.65
CA LEU A 48 -1.07 -19.05 6.42
C LEU A 48 -0.68 -19.65 7.79
N ARG A 49 0.32 -19.06 8.46
CA ARG A 49 0.86 -19.56 9.74
C ARG A 49 0.32 -18.81 10.95
N SER A 50 -0.24 -17.61 10.73
CA SER A 50 -0.78 -16.81 11.83
C SER A 50 -2.15 -17.32 12.26
N SER A 51 -2.35 -17.44 13.55
CA SER A 51 -3.64 -17.77 14.14
C SER A 51 -4.64 -16.63 13.96
N ARG A 52 -5.93 -16.92 14.18
CA ARG A 52 -6.98 -15.90 14.14
C ARG A 52 -6.73 -14.80 15.17
N GLU A 53 -6.27 -15.16 16.37
CA GLU A 53 -5.97 -14.23 17.44
C GLU A 53 -4.81 -13.29 17.07
N GLU A 54 -3.71 -13.85 16.54
CA GLU A 54 -2.57 -13.04 16.08
C GLU A 54 -2.98 -12.05 14.99
N ILE A 55 -3.85 -12.45 14.06
CA ILE A 55 -4.36 -11.57 13.01
C ILE A 55 -5.20 -10.46 13.61
N LEU A 56 -6.14 -10.76 14.52
CA LEU A 56 -6.96 -9.75 15.17
C LEU A 56 -6.11 -8.76 15.99
N ASN A 57 -5.10 -9.26 16.70
CA ASN A 57 -4.13 -8.41 17.40
C ASN A 57 -3.33 -7.55 16.44
N GLY A 58 -2.88 -8.10 15.30
CA GLY A 58 -2.21 -7.35 14.24
C GLY A 58 -3.08 -6.24 13.65
N GLU A 59 -4.38 -6.47 13.47
CA GLU A 59 -5.33 -5.44 13.02
C GLU A 59 -5.42 -4.28 14.02
N VAL A 60 -5.47 -4.58 15.31
CA VAL A 60 -5.49 -3.54 16.37
C VAL A 60 -4.17 -2.78 16.39
N GLN A 61 -3.04 -3.48 16.30
CA GLN A 61 -1.72 -2.86 16.26
C GLN A 61 -1.58 -1.92 15.07
N LEU A 62 -2.00 -2.35 13.87
CA LEU A 62 -1.98 -1.51 12.68
C LEU A 62 -2.86 -0.27 12.88
N ALA A 63 -4.12 -0.45 13.28
CA ALA A 63 -5.05 0.67 13.45
C ALA A 63 -4.52 1.72 14.45
N ASN A 64 -3.86 1.28 15.52
CA ASN A 64 -3.23 2.19 16.49
C ASN A 64 -1.98 2.87 15.91
N ALA A 65 -1.14 2.13 15.20
CA ALA A 65 0.09 2.66 14.61
C ALA A 65 -0.19 3.79 13.61
N ILE A 66 -1.15 3.58 12.71
CA ILE A 66 -1.42 4.54 11.62
C ILE A 66 -2.41 5.65 11.98
N ARG A 67 -3.07 5.57 13.15
CA ARG A 67 -4.11 6.56 13.55
C ARG A 67 -3.60 7.99 13.52
N ASP A 68 -2.45 8.24 14.15
CA ASP A 68 -1.87 9.58 14.26
C ASP A 68 -1.34 10.05 12.90
N ASP A 69 -0.80 9.14 12.11
CA ASP A 69 -0.32 9.41 10.76
C ASP A 69 -1.48 9.84 9.84
N LEU A 70 -2.58 9.09 9.84
CA LEU A 70 -3.76 9.40 9.05
C LEU A 70 -4.42 10.71 9.49
N ALA A 71 -4.46 10.98 10.80
CA ALA A 71 -4.94 12.26 11.33
C ALA A 71 -4.06 13.42 10.90
N TRP A 72 -2.74 13.24 10.88
CA TRP A 72 -1.80 14.24 10.40
C TRP A 72 -1.94 14.47 8.89
N ILE A 73 -1.98 13.40 8.08
CA ILE A 73 -2.14 13.49 6.63
C ILE A 73 -3.43 14.24 6.27
N THR A 74 -4.55 13.88 6.90
CA THR A 74 -5.82 14.55 6.60
C THR A 74 -5.86 16.00 7.07
N ARG A 75 -5.15 16.35 8.12
CA ARG A 75 -5.00 17.75 8.55
C ARG A 75 -4.18 18.58 7.55
N MET A 76 -3.12 18.00 6.99
CA MET A 76 -2.25 18.70 6.04
C MET A 76 -2.85 18.80 4.63
N HIS A 77 -3.51 17.75 4.18
CA HIS A 77 -3.97 17.63 2.79
C HIS A 77 -5.50 17.73 2.64
N GLY A 78 -6.25 17.88 3.72
CA GLY A 78 -7.70 17.90 3.71
C GLY A 78 -8.34 16.51 3.68
N ALA A 79 -9.68 16.47 3.56
CA ALA A 79 -10.45 15.24 3.49
C ALA A 79 -10.10 14.41 2.26
N ARG A 80 -9.98 13.08 2.45
CA ARG A 80 -9.55 12.17 1.38
C ARG A 80 -10.37 10.89 1.34
N THR A 81 -10.38 10.25 0.16
CA THR A 81 -10.89 8.89 0.01
C THR A 81 -9.70 7.94 0.13
N LEU A 82 -9.71 7.06 1.15
CA LEU A 82 -8.67 6.08 1.35
C LEU A 82 -8.88 4.89 0.41
N VAL A 83 -7.90 4.62 -0.44
CA VAL A 83 -7.88 3.52 -1.42
C VAL A 83 -6.67 2.63 -1.11
N GLY A 84 -6.85 1.32 -1.13
CA GLY A 84 -5.75 0.37 -0.91
C GLY A 84 -5.15 -0.13 -2.22
N VAL A 85 -3.83 -0.27 -2.28
CA VAL A 85 -3.17 -1.01 -3.35
C VAL A 85 -3.57 -2.49 -3.24
N PRO A 86 -4.11 -3.11 -4.31
CA PRO A 86 -4.58 -4.48 -4.22
C PRO A 86 -3.42 -5.48 -4.17
N ARG A 87 -3.59 -6.55 -3.43
CA ARG A 87 -2.65 -7.67 -3.39
C ARG A 87 -2.51 -8.34 -4.76
N SER A 88 -1.47 -9.17 -4.93
CA SER A 88 -1.16 -9.88 -6.19
C SER A 88 -2.22 -10.89 -6.64
N LYS A 89 -3.08 -11.36 -5.76
CA LYS A 89 -4.16 -12.31 -6.08
C LYS A 89 -5.52 -11.66 -5.91
N ARG A 90 -6.53 -12.18 -6.62
CA ARG A 90 -7.94 -11.79 -6.44
C ARG A 90 -8.35 -11.99 -4.98
N GLU A 91 -9.20 -11.11 -4.46
CA GLU A 91 -9.69 -11.23 -3.08
C GLU A 91 -10.39 -12.57 -2.81
N THR A 92 -11.12 -13.09 -3.79
CA THR A 92 -11.78 -14.39 -3.73
C THR A 92 -10.82 -15.58 -3.61
N SER A 93 -9.55 -15.38 -3.96
CA SER A 93 -8.50 -16.40 -3.84
C SER A 93 -7.88 -16.45 -2.44
N TYR A 94 -8.22 -15.49 -1.57
CA TYR A 94 -7.69 -15.46 -0.20
C TYR A 94 -8.71 -15.99 0.80
N PRO A 95 -8.31 -16.85 1.76
CA PRO A 95 -9.09 -17.11 2.95
C PRO A 95 -9.21 -15.82 3.79
N TRP A 96 -10.09 -15.85 4.80
CA TRP A 96 -10.36 -14.69 5.68
C TRP A 96 -9.10 -14.02 6.23
N ALA A 97 -8.11 -14.80 6.61
CA ALA A 97 -6.92 -14.33 7.30
C ALA A 97 -6.11 -13.26 6.53
N PRO A 98 -5.72 -13.46 5.25
CA PRO A 98 -4.95 -12.48 4.49
C PRO A 98 -5.68 -11.16 4.18
N MET A 99 -6.94 -11.02 4.54
CA MET A 99 -7.70 -9.78 4.40
C MET A 99 -7.60 -8.86 5.65
N GLY A 100 -6.76 -9.21 6.62
CA GLY A 100 -6.58 -8.47 7.87
C GLY A 100 -6.17 -7.01 7.65
N LEU A 101 -5.29 -6.75 6.68
CA LEU A 101 -4.89 -5.38 6.32
C LEU A 101 -6.10 -4.53 5.91
N LYS A 102 -6.91 -5.01 4.97
CA LYS A 102 -8.09 -4.29 4.48
C LYS A 102 -9.10 -4.01 5.60
N ARG A 103 -9.31 -4.97 6.51
CA ARG A 103 -10.18 -4.77 7.67
C ARG A 103 -9.63 -3.73 8.64
N ALA A 104 -8.32 -3.73 8.89
CA ALA A 104 -7.68 -2.73 9.75
C ALA A 104 -7.76 -1.32 9.15
N LEU A 105 -7.54 -1.18 7.85
CA LEU A 105 -7.72 0.11 7.15
C LEU A 105 -9.17 0.58 7.21
N ARG A 106 -10.15 -0.31 7.07
CA ARG A 106 -11.57 0.03 7.20
C ARG A 106 -11.93 0.57 8.59
N ARG A 107 -11.35 -0.01 9.65
CA ARG A 107 -11.47 0.51 11.01
C ARG A 107 -10.86 1.90 11.16
N ALA A 108 -9.69 2.14 10.56
CA ALA A 108 -9.04 3.43 10.59
C ALA A 108 -9.86 4.51 9.87
N VAL A 109 -10.46 4.18 8.72
CA VAL A 109 -11.40 5.08 8.01
C VAL A 109 -12.59 5.41 8.90
N SER A 110 -13.20 4.41 9.53
CA SER A 110 -14.37 4.62 10.40
C SER A 110 -14.06 5.49 11.63
N ALA A 111 -12.81 5.53 12.06
CA ALA A 111 -12.34 6.32 13.20
C ALA A 111 -11.92 7.75 12.83
N ASN A 112 -11.79 8.09 11.55
CA ASN A 112 -11.36 9.40 11.08
C ASN A 112 -12.42 10.04 10.17
N PRO A 113 -13.16 11.07 10.62
CA PRO A 113 -14.24 11.69 9.86
C PRO A 113 -13.77 12.41 8.58
N MET A 114 -12.46 12.66 8.45
CA MET A 114 -11.86 13.25 7.24
C MET A 114 -11.54 12.19 6.17
N LEU A 115 -11.77 10.90 6.45
CA LEU A 115 -11.57 9.82 5.50
C LEU A 115 -12.89 9.23 5.03
N SER A 116 -12.99 8.96 3.74
CA SER A 116 -14.06 8.19 3.10
C SER A 116 -13.54 6.82 2.69
N ASP A 117 -14.38 5.78 2.78
CA ASP A 117 -14.01 4.41 2.38
C ASP A 117 -14.01 4.27 0.84
N GLY A 118 -12.85 4.03 0.28
CA GLY A 118 -12.59 3.69 -1.11
C GLY A 118 -11.83 2.37 -1.26
N LEU A 119 -11.78 1.53 -0.21
CA LEU A 119 -11.00 0.28 -0.21
C LEU A 119 -11.46 -0.76 -1.24
N ASP A 120 -12.64 -0.57 -1.82
CA ASP A 120 -13.16 -1.39 -2.93
C ASP A 120 -13.10 -0.66 -4.29
N PHE A 121 -12.35 0.45 -4.40
CA PHE A 121 -12.26 1.20 -5.65
C PHE A 121 -11.28 0.57 -6.64
N ILE A 122 -10.33 -0.22 -6.18
CA ILE A 122 -9.43 -1.01 -7.01
C ILE A 122 -9.66 -2.48 -6.67
N VAL A 123 -10.18 -3.24 -7.62
CA VAL A 123 -10.50 -4.67 -7.44
C VAL A 123 -9.73 -5.50 -8.45
N ARG A 124 -8.83 -6.35 -7.96
CA ARG A 124 -8.06 -7.27 -8.80
C ARG A 124 -8.95 -8.37 -9.36
N HIS A 125 -8.96 -8.54 -10.68
CA HIS A 125 -9.68 -9.60 -11.36
C HIS A 125 -8.77 -10.67 -12.00
N THR A 126 -7.46 -10.39 -12.13
CA THR A 126 -6.46 -11.32 -12.65
C THR A 126 -5.31 -11.47 -11.68
N ASP A 127 -4.94 -12.70 -11.36
CA ASP A 127 -3.82 -12.99 -10.48
C ASP A 127 -2.49 -12.60 -11.14
N THR A 128 -1.61 -11.97 -10.37
CA THR A 128 -0.26 -11.61 -10.79
C THR A 128 0.79 -12.32 -9.94
N LEU A 129 2.06 -12.22 -10.33
CA LEU A 129 3.17 -12.70 -9.49
C LEU A 129 3.22 -11.93 -8.18
N CYS A 130 3.50 -12.65 -7.10
CA CYS A 130 3.79 -12.02 -5.82
C CYS A 130 5.20 -11.42 -5.86
N THR A 131 5.33 -10.10 -5.76
CA THR A 131 6.56 -9.35 -5.92
C THR A 131 7.69 -9.80 -5.01
N HIS A 132 7.39 -10.13 -3.75
CA HIS A 132 8.39 -10.61 -2.80
C HIS A 132 8.98 -11.98 -3.17
N ARG A 133 8.28 -12.77 -3.99
CA ARG A 133 8.70 -14.10 -4.43
C ARG A 133 9.36 -14.09 -5.79
N SER A 134 9.01 -13.14 -6.66
CA SER A 134 9.63 -13.02 -7.99
C SER A 134 11.12 -12.68 -7.91
N TYR A 135 11.52 -11.89 -6.92
CA TYR A 135 12.93 -11.56 -6.64
C TYR A 135 13.78 -12.79 -6.25
N TRP A 136 13.15 -13.88 -5.79
CA TRP A 136 13.79 -15.14 -5.40
C TRP A 136 13.46 -16.31 -6.34
N GLY A 137 12.87 -16.06 -7.50
CA GLY A 137 12.51 -17.11 -8.47
C GLY A 137 11.29 -17.98 -8.07
N TYR A 138 10.56 -17.63 -7.01
CA TYR A 138 9.44 -18.43 -6.49
C TYR A 138 8.07 -17.74 -6.58
N GLY A 139 7.87 -16.86 -7.57
CA GLY A 139 6.71 -15.95 -7.61
C GLY A 139 5.33 -16.56 -7.94
N GLY A 140 5.26 -17.84 -8.30
CA GLY A 140 4.02 -18.44 -8.79
C GLY A 140 3.76 -18.12 -10.28
N ALA A 141 2.58 -18.47 -10.81
CA ALA A 141 2.17 -18.15 -12.16
C ALA A 141 1.63 -16.72 -12.27
N GLY A 142 1.91 -16.05 -13.37
CA GLY A 142 1.40 -14.70 -13.69
C GLY A 142 2.51 -13.75 -14.14
N GLU A 143 2.12 -12.53 -14.50
CA GLU A 143 3.04 -11.47 -14.90
C GLU A 143 3.69 -10.79 -13.69
N GLY A 144 4.98 -10.45 -13.81
CA GLY A 144 5.71 -9.64 -12.84
C GLY A 144 5.36 -8.15 -12.93
N PRO A 145 5.93 -7.34 -12.03
CA PRO A 145 5.72 -5.90 -12.04
C PRO A 145 6.13 -5.29 -13.38
N ARG A 146 5.25 -4.49 -13.95
CA ARG A 146 5.46 -3.70 -15.17
C ARG A 146 4.53 -2.48 -15.17
N PRO A 147 4.87 -1.39 -15.88
CA PRO A 147 3.95 -0.28 -16.06
C PRO A 147 2.61 -0.76 -16.69
N GLY A 148 1.48 -0.29 -16.15
CA GLY A 148 0.15 -0.67 -16.61
C GLY A 148 -0.40 -1.99 -16.04
N LEU A 149 0.38 -2.71 -15.22
CA LEU A 149 -0.07 -3.99 -14.64
C LEU A 149 -1.37 -3.85 -13.85
N LEU A 150 -1.54 -2.76 -13.12
CA LEU A 150 -2.77 -2.54 -12.35
C LEU A 150 -3.98 -2.30 -13.26
N ALA A 151 -3.83 -1.47 -14.28
CA ALA A 151 -4.90 -1.18 -15.23
C ALA A 151 -5.36 -2.46 -15.96
N ASP A 152 -4.41 -3.33 -16.34
CA ASP A 152 -4.69 -4.56 -17.07
C ASP A 152 -5.31 -5.68 -16.21
N THR A 153 -5.01 -5.68 -14.91
CA THR A 153 -5.37 -6.79 -14.01
C THR A 153 -6.34 -6.41 -12.90
N CYS A 154 -6.72 -5.12 -12.85
CA CYS A 154 -7.65 -4.58 -11.88
C CYS A 154 -8.76 -3.80 -12.56
N ARG A 155 -9.94 -3.84 -11.97
CA ARG A 155 -11.03 -2.91 -12.31
C ARG A 155 -10.96 -1.71 -11.37
N LEU A 156 -10.81 -0.52 -11.92
CA LEU A 156 -10.86 0.73 -11.20
C LEU A 156 -12.30 1.27 -11.21
N SER A 157 -12.76 1.72 -10.05
CA SER A 157 -14.10 2.29 -9.90
C SER A 157 -14.18 3.67 -10.55
N PRO A 158 -15.24 4.00 -11.32
CA PRO A 158 -15.46 5.35 -11.82
C PRO A 158 -15.65 6.39 -10.70
N ARG A 159 -15.88 5.94 -9.47
CA ARG A 159 -15.97 6.80 -8.29
C ARG A 159 -14.62 7.43 -7.89
N ILE A 160 -13.50 7.03 -8.50
CA ILE A 160 -12.19 7.67 -8.33
C ILE A 160 -12.18 9.08 -8.93
N ALA A 161 -12.87 9.26 -10.05
CA ALA A 161 -12.87 10.53 -10.79
C ALA A 161 -13.26 11.72 -9.91
N GLY A 162 -12.44 12.79 -9.97
CA GLY A 162 -12.64 14.05 -9.24
C GLY A 162 -12.38 13.97 -7.73
N ARG A 163 -11.92 12.83 -7.18
CA ARG A 163 -11.64 12.69 -5.76
C ARG A 163 -10.18 12.97 -5.41
N ASP A 164 -9.98 13.44 -4.19
CA ASP A 164 -8.68 13.49 -3.55
C ASP A 164 -8.44 12.13 -2.89
N ILE A 165 -7.44 11.42 -3.34
CA ILE A 165 -7.16 10.05 -2.94
C ILE A 165 -5.99 10.02 -1.94
N LEU A 166 -6.14 9.21 -0.90
CA LEU A 166 -5.06 8.69 -0.08
C LEU A 166 -4.85 7.23 -0.47
N LEU A 167 -3.83 6.98 -1.29
CA LEU A 167 -3.48 5.63 -1.72
C LEU A 167 -2.57 4.98 -0.67
N VAL A 168 -2.95 3.80 -0.19
CA VAL A 168 -2.25 3.12 0.92
C VAL A 168 -1.76 1.75 0.48
N ASP A 169 -0.47 1.48 0.71
CA ASP A 169 0.09 0.12 0.60
C ASP A 169 0.68 -0.36 1.94
N ASP A 170 0.89 -1.65 2.03
CA ASP A 170 1.49 -2.27 3.21
C ASP A 170 3.01 -2.01 3.30
N ILE A 171 3.77 -2.22 2.23
CA ILE A 171 5.22 -2.04 2.21
C ILE A 171 5.67 -1.49 0.87
N TYR A 172 6.09 -0.25 0.85
CA TYR A 172 6.77 0.31 -0.31
C TYR A 172 8.18 -0.28 -0.46
N THR A 173 8.48 -0.73 -1.66
CA THR A 173 9.81 -1.22 -2.01
C THR A 173 10.33 -0.43 -3.21
N PRO A 174 11.34 0.44 -3.03
CA PRO A 174 11.93 1.20 -4.12
C PRO A 174 12.37 0.31 -5.28
N ASN A 175 12.20 0.80 -6.50
CA ASN A 175 12.53 0.11 -7.76
C ASN A 175 11.68 -1.15 -8.02
N CYS A 176 10.56 -1.31 -7.34
CA CYS A 176 9.61 -2.39 -7.60
C CYS A 176 8.57 -2.01 -8.66
N GLY A 177 8.23 -0.72 -8.75
CA GLY A 177 7.32 -0.15 -9.74
C GLY A 177 5.84 -0.42 -9.52
N ILE A 178 5.44 -1.11 -8.44
CA ILE A 178 4.03 -1.45 -8.17
C ILE A 178 3.26 -0.24 -7.67
N ASP A 179 3.84 0.49 -6.73
CA ASP A 179 3.18 1.64 -6.12
C ASP A 179 3.12 2.81 -7.11
N GLU A 180 4.18 2.98 -7.90
CA GLU A 180 4.23 3.95 -9.00
C GLU A 180 3.16 3.64 -10.04
N ASP A 181 3.01 2.38 -10.45
CA ASP A 181 1.96 1.92 -11.36
C ASP A 181 0.56 2.15 -10.77
N ALA A 182 0.38 1.90 -9.47
CA ALA A 182 -0.88 2.13 -8.78
C ALA A 182 -1.25 3.63 -8.72
N ILE A 183 -0.28 4.49 -8.46
CA ILE A 183 -0.45 5.95 -8.48
C ILE A 183 -0.86 6.40 -9.88
N GLY A 184 -0.13 5.96 -10.91
CA GLY A 184 -0.43 6.25 -12.31
C GLY A 184 -1.85 5.83 -12.70
N ALA A 185 -2.24 4.60 -12.39
CA ALA A 185 -3.57 4.06 -12.70
C ALA A 185 -4.70 4.87 -12.01
N VAL A 186 -4.50 5.32 -10.77
CA VAL A 186 -5.49 6.13 -10.04
C VAL A 186 -5.61 7.53 -10.64
N LEU A 187 -4.50 8.14 -11.06
CA LEU A 187 -4.50 9.44 -11.75
C LEU A 187 -5.15 9.33 -13.13
N GLU A 188 -4.83 8.31 -13.91
CA GLU A 188 -5.45 8.02 -15.21
C GLU A 188 -6.96 7.75 -15.08
N ALA A 189 -7.41 7.17 -13.96
CA ALA A 189 -8.83 7.02 -13.64
C ALA A 189 -9.52 8.35 -13.25
N GLY A 190 -8.81 9.49 -13.32
CA GLY A 190 -9.34 10.83 -13.11
C GLY A 190 -9.34 11.31 -11.66
N ALA A 191 -8.53 10.75 -10.78
CA ALA A 191 -8.34 11.33 -9.44
C ALA A 191 -7.88 12.78 -9.55
N ARG A 192 -8.42 13.66 -8.70
CA ARG A 192 -8.02 15.07 -8.67
C ARG A 192 -6.62 15.27 -8.08
N SER A 193 -6.31 14.49 -7.06
CA SER A 193 -4.99 14.45 -6.44
C SER A 193 -4.75 13.09 -5.77
N VAL A 194 -3.48 12.72 -5.62
CA VAL A 194 -3.07 11.52 -4.88
C VAL A 194 -2.03 11.94 -3.84
N VAL A 195 -2.19 11.44 -2.63
CA VAL A 195 -1.15 11.34 -1.61
C VAL A 195 -0.90 9.86 -1.39
N PHE A 196 0.36 9.43 -1.36
CA PHE A 196 0.70 8.04 -1.12
C PHE A 196 1.16 7.83 0.33
N TYR A 197 0.75 6.71 0.92
CA TYR A 197 1.17 6.31 2.25
C TYR A 197 1.48 4.83 2.31
N ALA A 198 2.70 4.48 2.74
CA ALA A 198 3.09 3.10 3.01
C ALA A 198 3.21 2.87 4.52
N ILE A 199 2.78 1.70 5.00
CA ILE A 199 2.97 1.34 6.41
C ILE A 199 4.45 1.05 6.68
N GLY A 200 5.12 0.37 5.74
CA GLY A 200 6.55 0.08 5.82
C GLY A 200 7.31 0.59 4.61
N TYR A 201 8.51 1.13 4.84
CA TYR A 201 9.46 1.48 3.78
C TYR A 201 10.63 0.50 3.79
N THR A 202 10.85 -0.24 2.70
CA THR A 202 11.92 -1.24 2.61
C THR A 202 13.29 -0.59 2.62
N VAL A 203 14.08 -0.89 3.64
CA VAL A 203 15.49 -0.47 3.74
C VAL A 203 16.37 -1.57 3.13
N SER A 204 16.98 -1.27 1.98
CA SER A 204 17.98 -2.17 1.36
C SER A 204 19.28 -2.17 2.19
N ARG A 205 19.72 -3.33 2.62
CA ARG A 205 21.08 -3.49 3.16
C ARG A 205 22.09 -3.22 2.03
N GLY A 206 22.71 -2.02 2.04
CA GLY A 206 23.87 -1.74 1.18
C GLY A 206 23.71 -0.68 0.10
N ARG A 207 22.63 0.09 0.04
CA ARG A 207 22.58 1.30 -0.81
C ARG A 207 22.23 2.50 0.04
N ASN A 208 23.15 3.48 0.09
CA ASN A 208 22.92 4.79 0.69
C ASN A 208 21.84 5.51 -0.15
N PHE A 209 20.59 5.43 0.29
CA PHE A 209 19.56 6.31 -0.26
C PHE A 209 19.85 7.73 0.24
N ARG A 210 20.10 8.65 -0.68
CA ARG A 210 20.17 10.07 -0.34
C ARG A 210 18.76 10.49 0.14
N ARG A 211 18.66 10.81 1.41
CA ARG A 211 17.52 11.56 1.92
C ARG A 211 17.54 12.90 1.20
N VAL A 212 16.48 13.21 0.50
CA VAL A 212 16.27 14.58 0.02
C VAL A 212 15.81 15.37 1.24
N ALA A 213 16.62 16.32 1.66
CA ALA A 213 16.36 17.23 2.77
C ALA A 213 15.35 18.30 2.36
#